data_4d9786ea8d540cf17fc47f7161656b18
#
_entry.id   4d9786ea8d540cf17fc47f7161656b18
#
_cell.length_a   1.000
_cell.length_b   1.000
_cell.length_c   1.000
_cell.angle_alpha   90.00
_cell.angle_beta   90.00
_cell.angle_gamma   90.00
#
_symmetry.space_group_name_H-M   'P 1'
#
loop_
_entity.id
_entity.type
_entity.pdbx_description
1 polymer ?
#
loop_
_entity_poly.entity_id
_entity_poly.type
_entity_poly.pdbx_seq_one_letter_code
_entity_poly.pdbx_strand_id
1 'polypeptide(L)'
;FVTIDEEGAYAQAEEIQKKIDMGELTGTLAGVPVAVKDNMCIEGQLTTCSSKILSNFKPTYTAEAVENLRKAGAVIIGKTNMDEFAMGSTTETSYYGVTRNPHNPDHVPGGSSGGSAAAVALNECFFALGSDTGGSIRQPSAFCGITGMKPTYGTVSRYGLIAYGSSLDQIGPMTKNVTDCAAVLETIA
;
A
#
# COMPACT_ATOMS: atom_id res chain seq x y z
N PHE A 1 -5.32 5.69 7.59
CA PHE A 1 -4.61 4.46 7.99
C PHE A 1 -5.47 3.65 8.95
N VAL A 2 -5.30 2.32 8.91
CA VAL A 2 -5.86 1.38 9.91
C VAL A 2 -4.84 1.16 11.03
N THR A 3 -3.59 1.03 10.66
CA THR A 3 -2.47 0.85 11.59
C THR A 3 -1.31 1.75 11.18
N ILE A 4 -0.73 2.44 12.15
CA ILE A 4 0.52 3.20 12.01
C ILE A 4 1.55 2.53 12.92
N ASP A 5 2.75 2.26 12.39
CA ASP A 5 3.87 1.70 13.13
C ASP A 5 4.96 2.76 13.28
N GLU A 6 4.72 3.72 14.15
CA GLU A 6 5.61 4.88 14.34
C GLU A 6 7.02 4.45 14.80
N GLU A 7 7.08 3.63 15.85
CA GLU A 7 8.37 3.17 16.39
C GLU A 7 9.13 2.31 15.38
N GLY A 8 8.42 1.39 14.71
CA GLY A 8 9.02 0.54 13.68
C GLY A 8 9.47 1.35 12.45
N ALA A 9 8.73 2.39 12.07
CA ALA A 9 9.12 3.25 10.95
C ALA A 9 10.41 4.04 11.27
N TYR A 10 10.52 4.60 12.47
CA TYR A 10 11.75 5.28 12.89
C TYR A 10 12.94 4.32 12.96
N ALA A 11 12.77 3.12 13.53
CA ALA A 11 13.83 2.12 13.60
C ALA A 11 14.29 1.68 12.20
N GLN A 12 13.35 1.47 11.26
CA GLN A 12 13.68 1.21 9.85
C GLN A 12 14.46 2.35 9.23
N ALA A 13 14.03 3.61 9.43
CA ALA A 13 14.69 4.79 8.88
C ALA A 13 16.12 4.92 9.38
N GLU A 14 16.36 4.71 10.67
CA GLU A 14 17.71 4.76 11.27
C GLU A 14 18.65 3.67 10.71
N GLU A 15 18.14 2.44 10.55
CA GLU A 15 18.91 1.33 9.97
C GLU A 15 19.27 1.61 8.51
N ILE A 16 18.27 2.07 7.73
CA ILE A 16 18.45 2.40 6.32
C ILE A 16 19.43 3.56 6.16
N GLN A 17 19.32 4.61 6.98
CA GLN A 17 20.26 5.74 6.93
C GLN A 17 21.72 5.29 7.16
N LYS A 18 21.95 4.38 8.10
CA LYS A 18 23.30 3.81 8.31
C LYS A 18 23.81 3.09 7.07
N LYS A 19 22.97 2.31 6.39
CA LYS A 19 23.34 1.60 5.15
C LYS A 19 23.63 2.58 4.00
N ILE A 20 22.87 3.67 3.91
CA ILE A 20 23.11 4.74 2.93
C ILE A 20 24.47 5.41 3.21
N ASP A 21 24.75 5.77 4.46
CA ASP A 21 25.99 6.43 4.86
C ASP A 21 27.24 5.56 4.62
N MET A 22 27.09 4.23 4.74
CA MET A 22 28.13 3.25 4.42
C MET A 22 28.25 2.94 2.92
N GLY A 23 27.37 3.47 2.08
CA GLY A 23 27.33 3.17 0.64
C GLY A 23 26.82 1.76 0.29
N GLU A 24 26.22 1.06 1.25
CA GLU A 24 25.68 -0.28 1.07
C GLU A 24 24.29 -0.27 0.39
N LEU A 25 23.58 0.86 0.46
CA LEU A 25 22.25 1.04 -0.11
C LEU A 25 22.20 2.34 -0.93
N THR A 26 22.02 2.21 -2.24
CA THR A 26 22.05 3.35 -3.20
C THR A 26 20.82 3.39 -4.12
N GLY A 27 19.81 2.56 -3.88
CA GLY A 27 18.61 2.46 -4.72
C GLY A 27 17.70 3.70 -4.62
N THR A 28 16.88 3.93 -5.64
CA THR A 28 15.95 5.08 -5.73
C THR A 28 14.88 5.11 -4.63
N LEU A 29 14.59 3.97 -4.01
CA LEU A 29 13.60 3.88 -2.93
C LEU A 29 14.23 3.88 -1.53
N ALA A 30 15.55 4.01 -1.42
CA ALA A 30 16.25 4.02 -0.14
C ALA A 30 15.83 5.21 0.74
N GLY A 31 15.27 4.92 1.91
CA GLY A 31 14.76 5.91 2.86
C GLY A 31 13.39 6.52 2.50
N VAL A 32 12.72 6.04 1.43
CA VAL A 32 11.45 6.61 0.98
C VAL A 32 10.27 6.02 1.79
N PRO A 33 9.45 6.87 2.46
CA PRO A 33 8.27 6.42 3.19
C PRO A 33 7.17 5.87 2.26
N VAL A 34 6.67 4.68 2.59
CA VAL A 34 5.62 3.99 1.85
C VAL A 34 4.49 3.50 2.75
N ALA A 35 3.26 3.59 2.26
CA ALA A 35 2.10 2.97 2.89
C ALA A 35 1.68 1.70 2.13
N VAL A 36 1.16 0.71 2.86
CA VAL A 36 0.78 -0.59 2.30
C VAL A 36 -0.69 -0.86 2.57
N LYS A 37 -1.47 -1.20 1.55
CA LYS A 37 -2.88 -1.56 1.71
C LYS A 37 -3.06 -2.73 2.68
N ASP A 38 -4.08 -2.68 3.52
CA ASP A 38 -4.24 -3.58 4.67
C ASP A 38 -4.65 -5.03 4.31
N ASN A 39 -4.60 -5.42 3.06
CA ASN A 39 -4.72 -6.82 2.62
C ASN A 39 -3.38 -7.47 2.22
N MET A 40 -2.26 -6.77 2.35
CA MET A 40 -0.93 -7.33 2.16
C MET A 40 -0.34 -7.70 3.52
N CYS A 41 0.04 -8.96 3.68
CA CYS A 41 0.62 -9.49 4.91
C CYS A 41 1.98 -8.86 5.20
N ILE A 42 2.20 -8.50 6.46
CA ILE A 42 3.51 -8.11 6.99
C ILE A 42 3.69 -8.90 8.29
N GLU A 43 4.74 -9.71 8.36
CA GLU A 43 5.01 -10.57 9.51
C GLU A 43 4.98 -9.79 10.83
N GLY A 44 4.22 -10.30 11.80
CA GLY A 44 4.07 -9.72 13.13
C GLY A 44 3.23 -8.46 13.21
N GLN A 45 2.85 -7.82 12.09
CA GLN A 45 1.99 -6.63 12.06
C GLN A 45 0.53 -7.00 11.79
N LEU A 46 -0.41 -6.22 12.31
CA LEU A 46 -1.83 -6.42 12.03
C LEU A 46 -2.10 -6.34 10.51
N THR A 47 -2.86 -7.30 10.00
CA THR A 47 -3.34 -7.34 8.62
C THR A 47 -4.81 -7.71 8.66
N THR A 48 -5.68 -6.70 8.61
CA THR A 48 -7.08 -6.87 8.95
C THR A 48 -8.02 -6.92 7.77
N CYS A 49 -7.57 -6.55 6.57
CA CYS A 49 -8.44 -6.31 5.41
C CYS A 49 -9.59 -5.36 5.71
N SER A 50 -9.38 -4.41 6.64
CA SER A 50 -10.41 -3.51 7.17
C SER A 50 -11.65 -4.23 7.73
N SER A 51 -11.49 -5.48 8.19
CA SER A 51 -12.55 -6.33 8.75
C SER A 51 -12.38 -6.58 10.25
N LYS A 52 -13.50 -6.59 10.96
CA LYS A 52 -13.53 -7.02 12.36
C LYS A 52 -13.08 -8.47 12.54
N ILE A 53 -13.34 -9.34 11.56
CA ILE A 53 -13.00 -10.77 11.60
C ILE A 53 -11.48 -10.96 11.77
N LEU A 54 -10.66 -10.11 11.14
CA LEU A 54 -9.20 -10.17 11.18
C LEU A 54 -8.58 -9.12 12.11
N SER A 55 -9.34 -8.48 12.99
CA SER A 55 -8.87 -7.36 13.82
C SER A 55 -7.69 -7.68 14.75
N ASN A 56 -7.42 -8.95 14.97
CA ASN A 56 -6.28 -9.43 15.77
C ASN A 56 -5.32 -10.32 14.97
N PHE A 57 -5.49 -10.43 13.65
CA PHE A 57 -4.66 -11.30 12.84
C PHE A 57 -3.29 -10.66 12.57
N LYS A 58 -2.25 -11.39 12.95
CA LYS A 58 -0.85 -11.07 12.64
C LYS A 58 -0.27 -12.24 11.85
N PRO A 59 0.03 -12.05 10.56
CA PRO A 59 0.62 -13.10 9.73
C PRO A 59 2.02 -13.48 10.20
N THR A 60 2.42 -14.71 9.90
CA THR A 60 3.76 -15.28 10.17
C THR A 60 4.68 -15.18 8.95
N TYR A 61 4.31 -14.38 7.96
CA TYR A 61 5.04 -14.16 6.72
C TYR A 61 4.71 -12.78 6.15
N THR A 62 5.59 -12.29 5.31
CA THR A 62 5.42 -11.00 4.61
C THR A 62 5.13 -11.22 3.13
N ALA A 63 4.29 -10.38 2.55
CA ALA A 63 4.02 -10.37 1.11
C ALA A 63 5.29 -10.05 0.32
N GLU A 64 5.53 -10.79 -0.79
CA GLU A 64 6.76 -10.66 -1.56
C GLU A 64 6.99 -9.23 -2.09
N ALA A 65 5.95 -8.58 -2.59
CA ALA A 65 6.05 -7.18 -3.01
C ALA A 65 6.52 -6.25 -1.87
N VAL A 66 6.11 -6.51 -0.63
CA VAL A 66 6.55 -5.75 0.55
C VAL A 66 7.99 -6.08 0.91
N GLU A 67 8.39 -7.34 0.82
CA GLU A 67 9.79 -7.75 1.03
C GLU A 67 10.73 -7.11 0.00
N ASN A 68 10.30 -6.99 -1.25
CA ASN A 68 11.07 -6.32 -2.29
C ASN A 68 11.25 -4.83 -1.98
N LEU A 69 10.21 -4.15 -1.47
CA LEU A 69 10.33 -2.77 -1.00
C LEU A 69 11.30 -2.64 0.19
N ARG A 70 11.26 -3.56 1.16
CA ARG A 70 12.19 -3.58 2.30
C ARG A 70 13.64 -3.76 1.84
N LYS A 71 13.89 -4.69 0.90
CA LYS A 71 15.22 -4.91 0.31
C LYS A 71 15.73 -3.66 -0.42
N ALA A 72 14.83 -2.90 -1.06
CA ALA A 72 15.15 -1.64 -1.72
C ALA A 72 15.33 -0.46 -0.73
N GLY A 73 15.10 -0.70 0.56
CA GLY A 73 15.26 0.31 1.60
C GLY A 73 14.09 1.27 1.75
N ALA A 74 12.89 0.93 1.27
CA ALA A 74 11.72 1.73 1.55
C ALA A 74 11.29 1.60 3.03
N VAL A 75 10.82 2.69 3.62
CA VAL A 75 10.37 2.75 5.02
C VAL A 75 8.86 2.55 5.06
N ILE A 76 8.39 1.43 5.62
CA ILE A 76 6.96 1.15 5.74
C ILE A 76 6.42 1.87 6.97
N ILE A 77 5.52 2.84 6.76
CA ILE A 77 4.97 3.68 7.83
C ILE A 77 3.64 3.16 8.39
N GLY A 78 2.93 2.31 7.68
CA GLY A 78 1.67 1.77 8.16
C GLY A 78 0.81 1.10 7.09
N LYS A 79 -0.37 0.65 7.54
CA LYS A 79 -1.37 -0.05 6.74
C LYS A 79 -2.55 0.85 6.44
N THR A 80 -2.89 0.98 5.17
CA THR A 80 -3.96 1.89 4.72
C THR A 80 -5.33 1.23 4.72
N ASN A 81 -6.34 2.05 5.02
CA ASN A 81 -7.74 1.66 4.99
C ASN A 81 -8.20 1.23 3.59
N MET A 82 -9.21 0.38 3.54
CA MET A 82 -9.73 -0.21 2.32
C MET A 82 -11.20 -0.62 2.50
N ASP A 83 -11.91 -0.92 1.43
CA ASP A 83 -13.16 -1.65 1.55
C ASP A 83 -12.91 -3.05 2.14
N GLU A 84 -13.80 -3.52 3.00
CA GLU A 84 -13.67 -4.80 3.70
C GLU A 84 -13.40 -5.94 2.71
N PHE A 85 -12.31 -6.70 2.92
CA PHE A 85 -11.81 -7.77 2.04
C PHE A 85 -11.64 -7.37 0.58
N ALA A 86 -11.37 -6.10 0.30
CA ALA A 86 -11.26 -5.51 -1.03
C ALA A 86 -12.56 -5.56 -1.87
N MET A 87 -13.69 -5.82 -1.21
CA MET A 87 -15.01 -5.93 -1.84
C MET A 87 -15.76 -4.60 -1.79
N GLY A 88 -15.39 -3.67 -2.64
CA GLY A 88 -16.03 -2.37 -2.72
C GLY A 88 -15.30 -1.42 -3.66
N SER A 89 -15.85 -0.22 -3.78
CA SER A 89 -15.36 0.82 -4.69
C SER A 89 -15.41 2.23 -4.09
N THR A 90 -15.62 2.35 -2.77
CA THR A 90 -15.84 3.63 -2.09
C THR A 90 -15.04 3.80 -0.80
N THR A 91 -14.48 2.72 -0.24
CA THR A 91 -13.80 2.67 1.06
C THR A 91 -14.72 3.12 2.21
N GLU A 92 -16.02 2.78 2.10
CA GLU A 92 -17.04 3.03 3.11
C GLU A 92 -17.36 1.77 3.93
N THR A 93 -17.02 0.57 3.43
CA THR A 93 -17.37 -0.70 4.07
C THR A 93 -16.37 -1.12 5.15
N SER A 94 -15.34 -0.33 5.41
CA SER A 94 -14.34 -0.61 6.45
C SER A 94 -14.94 -0.61 7.84
N TYR A 95 -14.60 -1.64 8.63
CA TYR A 95 -14.93 -1.68 10.07
C TYR A 95 -14.32 -0.51 10.86
N TYR A 96 -13.19 0.02 10.40
CA TYR A 96 -12.45 1.11 11.08
C TYR A 96 -12.95 2.52 10.71
N GLY A 97 -14.01 2.60 9.91
CA GLY A 97 -14.60 3.85 9.47
C GLY A 97 -14.27 4.22 8.03
N VAL A 98 -14.91 5.27 7.56
CA VAL A 98 -14.83 5.72 6.16
C VAL A 98 -13.52 6.48 5.89
N THR A 99 -13.01 6.33 4.68
CA THR A 99 -11.99 7.23 4.14
C THR A 99 -12.67 8.27 3.24
N ARG A 100 -12.25 9.51 3.32
CA ARG A 100 -12.81 10.62 2.53
C ARG A 100 -11.88 11.04 1.41
N ASN A 101 -12.45 11.61 0.35
CA ASN A 101 -11.67 12.15 -0.75
C ASN A 101 -10.87 13.38 -0.28
N PRO A 102 -9.55 13.44 -0.48
CA PRO A 102 -8.72 14.55 -0.01
C PRO A 102 -9.02 15.89 -0.69
N HIS A 103 -9.59 15.90 -1.89
CA HIS A 103 -9.96 17.12 -2.60
C HIS A 103 -11.33 17.67 -2.20
N ASN A 104 -12.24 16.78 -1.78
CA ASN A 104 -13.55 17.14 -1.26
C ASN A 104 -14.03 16.08 -0.27
N PRO A 105 -14.03 16.36 1.04
CA PRO A 105 -14.43 15.41 2.08
C PRO A 105 -15.90 14.92 2.01
N ASP A 106 -16.74 15.57 1.22
CA ASP A 106 -18.11 15.12 1.00
C ASP A 106 -18.23 14.02 -0.05
N HIS A 107 -17.10 13.68 -0.71
CA HIS A 107 -17.02 12.63 -1.72
C HIS A 107 -16.17 11.45 -1.24
N VAL A 108 -16.40 10.29 -1.86
CA VAL A 108 -15.62 9.09 -1.65
C VAL A 108 -14.25 9.17 -2.35
N PRO A 109 -13.19 8.57 -1.80
CA PRO A 109 -11.89 8.51 -2.44
C PRO A 109 -11.82 7.48 -3.57
N GLY A 110 -12.90 6.71 -3.76
CA GLY A 110 -12.90 5.47 -4.51
C GLY A 110 -12.43 4.29 -3.66
N GLY A 111 -12.30 3.12 -4.26
CA GLY A 111 -11.92 1.88 -3.56
C GLY A 111 -11.66 0.73 -4.55
N SER A 112 -11.20 -0.38 -4.02
CA SER A 112 -11.04 -0.67 -2.59
C SER A 112 -9.74 -0.10 -1.96
N SER A 113 -8.80 0.47 -2.73
CA SER A 113 -7.55 1.05 -2.23
C SER A 113 -7.69 2.56 -1.90
N GLY A 114 -8.82 3.00 -1.36
CA GLY A 114 -9.10 4.42 -1.12
C GLY A 114 -8.16 5.05 -0.08
N GLY A 115 -7.80 4.32 0.98
CA GLY A 115 -6.82 4.79 1.97
C GLY A 115 -5.43 5.01 1.37
N SER A 116 -4.97 4.10 0.50
CA SER A 116 -3.70 4.26 -0.23
C SER A 116 -3.73 5.48 -1.15
N ALA A 117 -4.83 5.67 -1.90
CA ALA A 117 -4.98 6.82 -2.78
C ALA A 117 -5.00 8.15 -2.00
N ALA A 118 -5.76 8.21 -0.92
CA ALA A 118 -5.87 9.40 -0.07
C ALA A 118 -4.53 9.75 0.58
N ALA A 119 -3.81 8.78 1.12
CA ALA A 119 -2.50 9.00 1.76
C ALA A 119 -1.48 9.61 0.77
N VAL A 120 -1.39 9.09 -0.45
CA VAL A 120 -0.52 9.65 -1.50
C VAL A 120 -0.98 11.04 -1.90
N ALA A 121 -2.29 11.25 -2.11
CA ALA A 121 -2.82 12.55 -2.51
C ALA A 121 -2.56 13.65 -1.47
N LEU A 122 -2.62 13.32 -0.17
CA LEU A 122 -2.35 14.22 0.95
C LEU A 122 -0.86 14.39 1.27
N ASN A 123 0.05 13.72 0.58
CA ASN A 123 1.49 13.68 0.91
C ASN A 123 1.82 13.07 2.28
N GLU A 124 1.00 12.16 2.79
CA GLU A 124 1.28 11.40 4.02
C GLU A 124 2.35 10.33 3.77
N CYS A 125 2.54 9.93 2.52
CA CYS A 125 3.64 9.10 2.03
C CYS A 125 4.00 9.48 0.59
N PHE A 126 5.18 9.08 0.11
CA PHE A 126 5.59 9.34 -1.28
C PHE A 126 4.85 8.47 -2.28
N PHE A 127 4.63 7.22 -1.90
CA PHE A 127 3.84 6.27 -2.67
C PHE A 127 3.16 5.25 -1.75
N ALA A 128 2.20 4.52 -2.31
CA ALA A 128 1.57 3.42 -1.62
C ALA A 128 1.42 2.20 -2.53
N LEU A 129 1.29 1.02 -1.93
CA LEU A 129 0.81 -0.16 -2.64
C LEU A 129 -0.71 -0.28 -2.49
N GLY A 130 -1.35 -0.59 -3.60
CA GLY A 130 -2.75 -0.99 -3.68
C GLY A 130 -2.90 -2.40 -4.25
N SER A 131 -4.14 -2.89 -4.29
CA SER A 131 -4.50 -4.10 -5.02
C SER A 131 -5.70 -3.83 -5.92
N ASP A 132 -5.74 -4.46 -7.08
CA ASP A 132 -6.76 -4.25 -8.12
C ASP A 132 -7.24 -5.57 -8.68
N THR A 133 -8.53 -5.82 -8.58
CA THR A 133 -9.23 -6.96 -9.16
C THR A 133 -10.11 -6.51 -10.32
N GLY A 134 -10.92 -5.48 -10.08
CA GLY A 134 -11.86 -4.91 -11.04
C GLY A 134 -11.78 -3.38 -11.14
N GLY A 135 -10.65 -2.75 -10.73
CA GLY A 135 -10.48 -1.30 -10.74
C GLY A 135 -9.93 -0.71 -9.44
N SER A 136 -9.65 -1.54 -8.43
CA SER A 136 -9.40 -1.06 -7.06
C SER A 136 -8.06 -0.33 -6.81
N ILE A 137 -7.21 -0.18 -7.81
CA ILE A 137 -6.09 0.80 -7.86
C ILE A 137 -6.49 1.96 -8.76
N ARG A 138 -6.94 1.66 -9.98
CA ARG A 138 -7.16 2.62 -11.06
C ARG A 138 -8.24 3.63 -10.71
N GLN A 139 -9.37 3.16 -10.18
CA GLN A 139 -10.52 4.01 -9.85
C GLN A 139 -10.21 4.96 -8.69
N PRO A 140 -9.72 4.52 -7.50
CA PRO A 140 -9.37 5.46 -6.44
C PRO A 140 -8.22 6.40 -6.82
N SER A 141 -7.27 5.98 -7.64
CA SER A 141 -6.24 6.87 -8.17
C SER A 141 -6.84 7.99 -9.03
N ALA A 142 -7.78 7.65 -9.91
CA ALA A 142 -8.48 8.64 -10.73
C ALA A 142 -9.31 9.63 -9.87
N PHE A 143 -9.99 9.13 -8.82
CA PHE A 143 -10.81 9.97 -7.94
C PHE A 143 -9.98 10.88 -7.04
N CYS A 144 -8.78 10.46 -6.66
CA CYS A 144 -7.86 11.24 -5.82
C CYS A 144 -6.80 12.02 -6.63
N GLY A 145 -6.86 12.02 -7.97
CA GLY A 145 -5.97 12.80 -8.82
C GLY A 145 -4.50 12.38 -8.76
N ILE A 146 -4.24 11.08 -8.62
CA ILE A 146 -2.89 10.50 -8.57
C ILE A 146 -2.69 9.48 -9.71
N THR A 147 -1.47 9.01 -9.86
CA THR A 147 -1.13 7.91 -10.80
C THR A 147 -1.26 6.56 -10.10
N GLY A 148 -2.03 5.65 -10.69
CA GLY A 148 -2.14 4.27 -10.21
C GLY A 148 -2.06 3.28 -11.35
N MET A 149 -1.28 2.22 -11.18
CA MET A 149 -1.09 1.20 -12.22
C MET A 149 -1.49 -0.18 -11.72
N LYS A 150 -2.40 -0.82 -12.45
CA LYS A 150 -2.62 -2.25 -12.36
C LYS A 150 -1.71 -2.93 -13.39
N PRO A 151 -0.65 -3.61 -12.98
CA PRO A 151 0.23 -4.31 -13.94
C PRO A 151 -0.49 -5.47 -14.60
N THR A 152 0.12 -6.03 -15.62
CA THR A 152 -0.32 -7.28 -16.24
C THR A 152 -0.33 -8.39 -15.18
N TYR A 153 -1.34 -9.26 -15.25
CA TYR A 153 -1.46 -10.38 -14.31
C TYR A 153 -0.19 -11.23 -14.30
N GLY A 154 0.32 -11.49 -13.09
CA GLY A 154 1.54 -12.26 -12.88
C GLY A 154 2.85 -11.47 -12.95
N THR A 155 2.82 -10.16 -13.28
CA THR A 155 4.03 -9.32 -13.25
C THR A 155 4.54 -9.12 -11.82
N VAL A 156 3.64 -8.92 -10.87
CA VAL A 156 3.95 -8.79 -9.44
C VAL A 156 3.44 -10.04 -8.72
N SER A 157 4.26 -10.60 -7.85
CA SER A 157 3.89 -11.75 -7.03
C SER A 157 2.68 -11.42 -6.15
N ARG A 158 1.75 -12.37 -6.06
CA ARG A 158 0.59 -12.30 -5.16
C ARG A 158 0.80 -13.04 -3.84
N TYR A 159 1.99 -13.60 -3.61
CA TYR A 159 2.31 -14.23 -2.34
C TYR A 159 2.15 -13.22 -1.20
N GLY A 160 1.34 -13.59 -0.20
CA GLY A 160 1.04 -12.72 0.94
C GLY A 160 -0.04 -11.65 0.69
N LEU A 161 -0.67 -11.62 -0.48
CA LEU A 161 -1.90 -10.85 -0.72
C LEU A 161 -3.10 -11.68 -0.30
N ILE A 162 -3.92 -11.18 0.62
CA ILE A 162 -5.21 -11.80 0.94
C ILE A 162 -6.14 -11.58 -0.26
N ALA A 163 -6.59 -12.70 -0.84
CA ALA A 163 -7.27 -12.69 -2.12
C ALA A 163 -8.72 -12.17 -2.04
N TYR A 164 -9.13 -11.46 -3.10
CA TYR A 164 -10.53 -11.21 -3.46
C TYR A 164 -10.95 -12.10 -4.63
N GLY A 165 -10.30 -11.95 -5.77
CA GLY A 165 -10.49 -12.77 -6.97
C GLY A 165 -9.16 -13.27 -7.49
N SER A 166 -8.70 -14.45 -7.03
CA SER A 166 -7.33 -14.96 -7.22
C SER A 166 -6.86 -14.99 -8.67
N SER A 167 -7.76 -15.13 -9.64
CA SER A 167 -7.43 -15.12 -11.08
C SER A 167 -7.32 -13.71 -11.68
N LEU A 168 -7.59 -12.66 -10.91
CA LEU A 168 -7.63 -11.27 -11.38
C LEU A 168 -6.79 -10.32 -10.53
N ASP A 169 -6.62 -10.62 -9.23
CA ASP A 169 -5.93 -9.74 -8.29
C ASP A 169 -4.51 -9.42 -8.73
N GLN A 170 -4.15 -8.14 -8.65
CA GLN A 170 -2.78 -7.68 -8.81
C GLN A 170 -2.43 -6.61 -7.77
N ILE A 171 -1.23 -6.69 -7.24
CA ILE A 171 -0.60 -5.60 -6.48
C ILE A 171 -0.03 -4.61 -7.48
N GLY A 172 -0.11 -3.33 -7.17
CA GLY A 172 0.49 -2.29 -7.99
C GLY A 172 0.72 -0.98 -7.26
N PRO A 173 1.55 -0.11 -7.86
CA PRO A 173 1.92 1.17 -7.29
C PRO A 173 0.83 2.22 -7.42
N MET A 174 0.79 3.12 -6.43
CA MET A 174 -0.01 4.35 -6.40
C MET A 174 0.92 5.51 -6.02
N THR A 175 1.10 6.48 -6.91
CA THR A 175 2.16 7.51 -6.83
C THR A 175 1.65 8.86 -7.33
N LYS A 176 2.45 9.92 -7.19
CA LYS A 176 2.10 11.25 -7.71
C LYS A 176 2.24 11.37 -9.23
N ASN A 177 3.16 10.62 -9.83
CA ASN A 177 3.49 10.73 -11.25
C ASN A 177 3.90 9.37 -11.85
N VAL A 178 4.01 9.31 -13.17
CA VAL A 178 4.31 8.08 -13.92
C VAL A 178 5.75 7.61 -13.69
N THR A 179 6.69 8.51 -13.50
CA THR A 179 8.11 8.17 -13.27
C THR A 179 8.27 7.39 -11.98
N ASP A 180 7.68 7.89 -10.89
CA ASP A 180 7.70 7.20 -9.60
C ASP A 180 6.95 5.85 -9.68
N CYS A 181 5.84 5.83 -10.43
CA CYS A 181 5.07 4.61 -10.66
C CYS A 181 5.93 3.52 -11.33
N ALA A 182 6.74 3.88 -12.32
CA ALA A 182 7.65 2.96 -12.99
C ALA A 182 8.75 2.45 -12.05
N ALA A 183 9.37 3.34 -11.26
CA ALA A 183 10.42 2.97 -10.31
C ALA A 183 9.90 2.01 -9.22
N VAL A 184 8.70 2.25 -8.69
CA VAL A 184 8.08 1.35 -7.72
C VAL A 184 7.72 0.01 -8.37
N LEU A 185 7.16 0.02 -9.58
CA LEU A 185 6.80 -1.21 -10.29
C LEU A 185 8.04 -2.07 -10.57
N GLU A 186 9.14 -1.47 -11.03
CA GLU A 186 10.41 -2.17 -11.27
C GLU A 186 10.93 -2.86 -10.00
N THR A 187 10.72 -2.24 -8.84
CA THR A 187 11.14 -2.80 -7.55
C THR A 187 10.31 -3.99 -7.11
N ILE A 188 8.99 -3.97 -7.34
CA ILE A 188 8.07 -4.99 -6.81
C ILE A 188 7.76 -6.13 -7.81
N ALA A 189 8.19 -6.02 -9.06
CA ALA A 189 7.96 -6.98 -10.15
C ALA A 189 8.85 -8.21 -10.10
#